data_cd4395e3382a0c3d5aa725e2a49ec1c5
#
_entry.id   cd4395e3382a0c3d5aa725e2a49ec1c5
#
_cell.length_a   1.000
_cell.length_b   1.000
_cell.length_c   1.000
_cell.angle_alpha   90.00
_cell.angle_beta   90.00
_cell.angle_gamma   90.00
#
_symmetry.space_group_name_H-M   'P 1'
#
loop_
_entity.id
_entity.type
_entity.pdbx_description
1 polymer ?
#
loop_
_entity_poly.entity_id
_entity_poly.type
_entity_poly.pdbx_seq_one_letter_code
_entity_poly.pdbx_strand_id
1 'polypeptide(L)'
;MTTLRLLSGGAAHGLVERIRPSFESRIGCTIDGTFSAVGAMRDRLLAGEPADVMILSRALIDALAKSGHVVPSSVTDVATVATAVAVRRGDPLPDVGTADALRTALAAADEIHFPDPAQATAGIHFAGVIKKLDLEEQVAGRVKLGANGATAMRALAASTAKRPVGCTQETEIRATAGVVLVAPLPPGCDLVTTYTAAVTTRSQAAAEASALVVALTITGK
;
A
#
# COMPACT_ATOMS: atom_id res chain seq x y z
N MET A 1 -8.37 -23.33 18.09
CA MET A 1 -7.81 -23.00 16.76
C MET A 1 -7.03 -21.70 16.93
N THR A 2 -5.75 -21.67 16.57
CA THR A 2 -4.89 -20.49 16.73
C THR A 2 -5.33 -19.41 15.75
N THR A 3 -5.41 -18.13 16.20
CA THR A 3 -5.66 -16.99 15.33
C THR A 3 -4.39 -16.17 15.21
N LEU A 4 -3.86 -16.05 13.98
CA LEU A 4 -2.73 -15.18 13.67
C LEU A 4 -3.23 -13.75 13.42
N ARG A 5 -2.76 -12.80 14.23
CA ARG A 5 -3.04 -11.37 14.04
C ARG A 5 -2.02 -10.75 13.12
N LEU A 6 -2.51 -10.19 12.03
CA LEU A 6 -1.67 -9.58 11.00
C LEU A 6 -1.96 -8.08 10.89
N LEU A 7 -0.94 -7.23 11.04
CA LEU A 7 -1.00 -5.82 10.68
C LEU A 7 -0.21 -5.58 9.39
N SER A 8 -0.88 -5.10 8.35
CA SER A 8 -0.30 -5.05 7.01
C SER A 8 -0.58 -3.75 6.26
N GLY A 9 0.37 -3.35 5.42
CA GLY A 9 0.11 -2.38 4.36
C GLY A 9 -0.96 -2.88 3.39
N GLY A 10 -1.85 -1.97 2.95
CA GLY A 10 -2.96 -2.29 2.06
C GLY A 10 -2.54 -2.94 0.74
N ALA A 11 -1.38 -2.56 0.22
CA ALA A 11 -0.86 -3.13 -1.03
C ALA A 11 -0.57 -4.64 -0.98
N ALA A 12 -0.34 -5.22 0.21
CA ALA A 12 -0.13 -6.66 0.38
C ALA A 12 -1.44 -7.44 0.58
N HIS A 13 -2.61 -6.78 0.68
CA HIS A 13 -3.89 -7.43 0.94
C HIS A 13 -4.17 -8.57 -0.05
N GLY A 14 -4.08 -8.31 -1.35
CA GLY A 14 -4.34 -9.32 -2.37
C GLY A 14 -3.37 -10.52 -2.32
N LEU A 15 -2.14 -10.33 -1.88
CA LEU A 15 -1.17 -11.41 -1.67
C LEU A 15 -1.62 -12.32 -0.52
N VAL A 16 -2.02 -11.73 0.62
CA VAL A 16 -2.49 -12.46 1.80
C VAL A 16 -3.77 -13.23 1.48
N GLU A 17 -4.76 -12.59 0.86
CA GLU A 17 -6.04 -13.24 0.53
C GLU A 17 -5.88 -14.42 -0.44
N ARG A 18 -4.93 -14.35 -1.35
CA ARG A 18 -4.64 -15.45 -2.29
C ARG A 18 -4.13 -16.71 -1.60
N ILE A 19 -3.29 -16.56 -0.57
CA ILE A 19 -2.72 -17.71 0.14
C ILE A 19 -3.60 -18.21 1.30
N ARG A 20 -4.45 -17.33 1.85
CA ARG A 20 -5.25 -17.57 3.07
C ARG A 20 -5.93 -18.94 3.09
N PRO A 21 -6.76 -19.35 2.09
CA PRO A 21 -7.51 -20.61 2.20
C PRO A 21 -6.62 -21.84 2.32
N SER A 22 -5.55 -21.91 1.51
CA SER A 22 -4.63 -23.03 1.53
C SER A 22 -3.73 -23.04 2.76
N PHE A 23 -3.34 -21.86 3.24
CA PHE A 23 -2.51 -21.72 4.44
C PHE A 23 -3.30 -22.13 5.69
N GLU A 24 -4.50 -21.57 5.88
CA GLU A 24 -5.35 -21.87 7.03
C GLU A 24 -5.70 -23.36 7.11
N SER A 25 -6.04 -23.96 5.98
CA SER A 25 -6.33 -25.42 5.90
C SER A 25 -5.10 -26.28 6.26
N ARG A 26 -3.91 -25.91 5.79
CA ARG A 26 -2.68 -26.69 5.99
C ARG A 26 -2.14 -26.56 7.42
N ILE A 27 -2.19 -25.37 8.00
CA ILE A 27 -1.59 -25.06 9.31
C ILE A 27 -2.59 -25.26 10.45
N GLY A 28 -3.89 -25.24 10.17
CA GLY A 28 -4.93 -25.37 11.20
C GLY A 28 -5.12 -24.10 12.04
N CYS A 29 -4.86 -22.93 11.47
CA CYS A 29 -5.05 -21.62 12.11
C CYS A 29 -5.94 -20.72 11.25
N THR A 30 -6.32 -19.56 11.75
CA THR A 30 -7.02 -18.51 11.01
C THR A 30 -6.14 -17.25 10.96
N ILE A 31 -6.25 -16.46 9.89
CA ILE A 31 -5.58 -15.15 9.76
C ILE A 31 -6.60 -14.05 10.03
N ASP A 32 -6.39 -13.28 11.10
CA ASP A 32 -7.11 -12.04 11.38
C ASP A 32 -6.24 -10.86 10.92
N GLY A 33 -6.51 -10.38 9.71
CA GLY A 33 -5.69 -9.38 9.03
C GLY A 33 -6.32 -7.98 9.03
N THR A 34 -5.58 -7.00 9.52
CA THR A 34 -5.90 -5.57 9.35
C THR A 34 -4.98 -4.94 8.31
N PHE A 35 -5.59 -4.26 7.33
CA PHE A 35 -4.88 -3.67 6.18
C PHE A 35 -5.15 -2.18 6.08
N SER A 36 -4.08 -1.34 6.11
CA SER A 36 -4.19 0.11 5.96
C SER A 36 -2.85 0.73 5.53
N ALA A 37 -2.66 2.04 5.75
CA ALA A 37 -1.39 2.71 5.51
C ALA A 37 -0.29 2.10 6.40
N VAL A 38 0.91 1.90 5.83
CA VAL A 38 2.01 1.22 6.54
C VAL A 38 2.44 1.94 7.81
N GLY A 39 2.40 3.28 7.82
CA GLY A 39 2.68 4.08 9.02
C GLY A 39 1.64 3.84 10.12
N ALA A 40 0.36 3.84 9.76
CA ALA A 40 -0.71 3.57 10.72
C ALA A 40 -0.60 2.17 11.34
N MET A 41 -0.23 1.15 10.55
CA MET A 41 -0.02 -0.21 11.07
C MET A 41 1.20 -0.29 12.00
N ARG A 42 2.31 0.40 11.66
CA ARG A 42 3.45 0.57 12.56
C ARG A 42 3.02 1.20 13.89
N ASP A 43 2.27 2.29 13.84
CA ASP A 43 1.88 3.05 15.03
C ASP A 43 0.96 2.22 15.95
N ARG A 44 0.06 1.40 15.39
CA ARG A 44 -0.76 0.46 16.15
C ARG A 44 0.09 -0.57 16.90
N LEU A 45 1.11 -1.18 16.24
CA LEU A 45 2.04 -2.08 16.91
C LEU A 45 2.77 -1.38 18.06
N LEU A 46 3.30 -0.17 17.81
CA LEU A 46 4.03 0.62 18.82
C LEU A 46 3.14 1.05 19.98
N ALA A 47 1.85 1.27 19.74
CA ALA A 47 0.84 1.52 20.78
C ALA A 47 0.47 0.26 21.59
N GLY A 48 1.06 -0.90 21.26
CA GLY A 48 0.88 -2.15 22.00
C GLY A 48 -0.23 -3.06 21.47
N GLU A 49 -0.77 -2.78 20.27
CA GLU A 49 -1.76 -3.67 19.67
C GLU A 49 -1.14 -5.05 19.39
N PRO A 50 -1.78 -6.15 19.81
CA PRO A 50 -1.27 -7.49 19.59
C PRO A 50 -1.20 -7.81 18.09
N ALA A 51 -0.02 -8.22 17.63
CA ALA A 51 0.18 -8.72 16.27
C ALA A 51 1.23 -9.84 16.29
N ASP A 52 1.05 -10.83 15.43
CA ASP A 52 1.97 -11.96 15.25
C ASP A 52 2.88 -11.71 14.05
N VAL A 53 2.33 -11.11 12.99
CA VAL A 53 3.07 -10.80 11.75
C VAL A 53 2.83 -9.35 11.35
N MET A 54 3.89 -8.68 10.89
CA MET A 54 3.83 -7.37 10.23
C MET A 54 4.18 -7.52 8.75
N ILE A 55 3.46 -6.80 7.87
CA ILE A 55 3.86 -6.63 6.46
C ILE A 55 3.84 -5.14 6.15
N LEU A 56 5.01 -4.51 6.06
CA LEU A 56 5.16 -3.08 5.82
C LEU A 56 6.20 -2.84 4.71
N SER A 57 6.51 -1.57 4.40
CA SER A 57 7.67 -1.26 3.58
C SER A 57 8.96 -1.70 4.27
N ARG A 58 9.98 -2.09 3.46
CA ARG A 58 11.26 -2.59 3.96
C ARG A 58 11.88 -1.66 5.02
N ALA A 59 11.90 -0.36 4.77
CA ALA A 59 12.47 0.61 5.70
C ALA A 59 11.76 0.62 7.08
N LEU A 60 10.44 0.44 7.13
CA LEU A 60 9.69 0.36 8.38
C LEU A 60 9.96 -0.93 9.14
N ILE A 61 10.04 -2.07 8.44
CA ILE A 61 10.40 -3.35 9.07
C ILE A 61 11.83 -3.31 9.61
N ASP A 62 12.79 -2.74 8.87
CA ASP A 62 14.17 -2.59 9.34
C ASP A 62 14.24 -1.71 10.61
N ALA A 63 13.44 -0.63 10.67
CA ALA A 63 13.35 0.21 11.87
C ALA A 63 12.75 -0.55 13.07
N LEU A 64 11.69 -1.36 12.84
CA LEU A 64 11.09 -2.21 13.87
C LEU A 64 12.03 -3.32 14.35
N ALA A 65 12.85 -3.87 13.46
CA ALA A 65 13.89 -4.85 13.82
C ALA A 65 14.97 -4.22 14.70
N LYS A 66 15.45 -3.02 14.34
CA LYS A 66 16.44 -2.27 15.13
C LYS A 66 15.91 -1.89 16.52
N SER A 67 14.62 -1.61 16.64
CA SER A 67 13.97 -1.26 17.91
C SER A 67 13.45 -2.47 18.70
N GLY A 68 13.68 -3.70 18.22
CA GLY A 68 13.33 -4.93 18.91
C GLY A 68 11.86 -5.32 18.88
N HIS A 69 11.05 -4.76 17.97
CA HIS A 69 9.63 -5.07 17.85
C HIS A 69 9.33 -6.25 16.93
N VAL A 70 10.24 -6.59 16.02
CA VAL A 70 10.16 -7.78 15.20
C VAL A 70 11.44 -8.59 15.29
N VAL A 71 11.35 -9.88 15.06
CA VAL A 71 12.47 -10.85 15.11
C VAL A 71 13.34 -10.64 13.87
N PRO A 72 14.61 -10.20 13.99
CA PRO A 72 15.45 -9.86 12.84
C PRO A 72 15.64 -11.02 11.84
N SER A 73 15.75 -12.26 12.32
CA SER A 73 15.92 -13.45 11.47
C SER A 73 14.67 -13.84 10.68
N SER A 74 13.51 -13.24 10.98
CA SER A 74 12.25 -13.47 10.25
C SER A 74 12.00 -12.45 9.14
N VAL A 75 12.81 -11.40 9.04
CA VAL A 75 12.64 -10.31 8.06
C VAL A 75 12.81 -10.84 6.63
N THR A 76 11.76 -10.79 5.84
CA THR A 76 11.73 -11.40 4.50
C THR A 76 10.92 -10.55 3.53
N ASP A 77 11.49 -10.23 2.36
CA ASP A 77 10.78 -9.51 1.30
C ASP A 77 9.73 -10.42 0.64
N VAL A 78 8.51 -9.93 0.48
CA VAL A 78 7.37 -10.71 -0.02
C VAL A 78 6.81 -10.21 -1.34
N ALA A 79 6.99 -8.93 -1.67
CA ALA A 79 6.55 -8.35 -2.94
C ALA A 79 7.24 -7.02 -3.22
N THR A 80 7.26 -6.64 -4.50
CA THR A 80 7.55 -5.26 -4.94
C THR A 80 6.33 -4.72 -5.67
N VAL A 81 5.96 -3.46 -5.40
CA VAL A 81 4.78 -2.82 -5.97
C VAL A 81 5.13 -1.42 -6.45
N ALA A 82 4.79 -1.10 -7.69
CA ALA A 82 4.96 0.24 -8.24
C ALA A 82 3.85 1.17 -7.75
N THR A 83 4.19 2.45 -7.54
CA THR A 83 3.20 3.53 -7.40
C THR A 83 2.73 3.93 -8.80
N ALA A 84 1.41 4.05 -8.99
CA ALA A 84 0.81 4.18 -10.29
C ALA A 84 -0.35 5.19 -10.31
N VAL A 85 -0.67 5.67 -11.51
CA VAL A 85 -1.81 6.56 -11.78
C VAL A 85 -3.05 5.74 -12.11
N ALA A 86 -4.20 6.19 -11.62
CA ALA A 86 -5.52 5.63 -11.88
C ALA A 86 -6.50 6.70 -12.31
N VAL A 87 -7.54 6.27 -13.04
CA VAL A 87 -8.74 7.06 -13.32
C VAL A 87 -9.98 6.27 -12.97
N ARG A 88 -11.12 6.94 -12.88
CA ARG A 88 -12.42 6.28 -12.77
C ARG A 88 -12.70 5.45 -14.02
N ARG A 89 -13.31 4.29 -13.85
CA ARG A 89 -13.67 3.41 -14.98
C ARG A 89 -14.61 4.14 -15.96
N GLY A 90 -14.22 4.13 -17.24
CA GLY A 90 -14.95 4.79 -18.33
C GLY A 90 -14.45 6.18 -18.66
N ASP A 91 -13.59 6.77 -17.82
CA ASP A 91 -12.94 8.04 -18.15
C ASP A 91 -11.79 7.83 -19.16
N PRO A 92 -11.46 8.87 -19.97
CA PRO A 92 -10.28 8.82 -20.85
C PRO A 92 -9.00 8.59 -20.05
N LEU A 93 -8.09 7.77 -20.59
CA LEU A 93 -6.77 7.54 -20.00
C LEU A 93 -5.86 8.72 -20.37
N PRO A 94 -5.34 9.49 -19.39
CA PRO A 94 -4.38 10.55 -19.67
C PRO A 94 -3.02 9.95 -20.05
N ASP A 95 -2.25 10.65 -20.86
CA ASP A 95 -0.83 10.35 -21.00
C ASP A 95 -0.08 10.75 -19.73
N VAL A 96 0.66 9.81 -19.17
CA VAL A 96 1.51 9.98 -17.97
C VAL A 96 2.89 9.35 -18.17
N GLY A 97 3.29 9.06 -19.41
CA GLY A 97 4.53 8.37 -19.75
C GLY A 97 5.80 9.17 -19.53
N THR A 98 5.71 10.48 -19.35
CA THR A 98 6.82 11.37 -19.01
C THR A 98 6.46 12.29 -17.85
N ALA A 99 7.47 12.91 -17.20
CA ALA A 99 7.21 13.88 -16.13
C ALA A 99 6.35 15.07 -16.62
N ASP A 100 6.59 15.56 -17.84
CA ASP A 100 5.82 16.66 -18.44
C ASP A 100 4.38 16.23 -18.78
N ALA A 101 4.18 15.03 -19.29
CA ALA A 101 2.85 14.47 -19.54
C ALA A 101 2.07 14.30 -18.22
N LEU A 102 2.71 13.74 -17.18
CA LEU A 102 2.14 13.63 -15.84
C LEU A 102 1.77 15.01 -15.28
N ARG A 103 2.69 15.99 -15.39
CA ARG A 103 2.43 17.38 -14.97
C ARG A 103 1.19 17.96 -15.66
N THR A 104 1.08 17.77 -16.97
CA THR A 104 -0.06 18.25 -17.78
C THR A 104 -1.36 17.57 -17.33
N ALA A 105 -1.35 16.26 -17.13
CA ALA A 105 -2.51 15.50 -16.67
C ALA A 105 -2.99 15.96 -15.28
N LEU A 106 -2.07 16.14 -14.32
CA LEU A 106 -2.39 16.61 -12.97
C LEU A 106 -2.87 18.06 -12.97
N ALA A 107 -2.25 18.94 -13.77
CA ALA A 107 -2.67 20.33 -13.92
C ALA A 107 -4.10 20.44 -14.49
N ALA A 108 -4.51 19.52 -15.36
CA ALA A 108 -5.83 19.47 -15.97
C ALA A 108 -6.89 18.73 -15.12
N ALA A 109 -6.50 17.99 -14.10
CA ALA A 109 -7.42 17.21 -13.26
C ALA A 109 -8.31 18.13 -12.41
N ASP A 110 -9.58 17.78 -12.25
CA ASP A 110 -10.53 18.53 -11.40
C ASP A 110 -10.47 18.02 -9.93
N GLU A 111 -10.08 16.79 -9.72
CA GLU A 111 -9.79 16.21 -8.41
C GLU A 111 -8.57 15.26 -8.51
N ILE A 112 -7.75 15.24 -7.45
CA ILE A 112 -6.55 14.39 -7.35
C ILE A 112 -6.65 13.59 -6.05
N HIS A 113 -6.90 12.29 -6.18
CA HIS A 113 -7.12 11.36 -5.07
C HIS A 113 -5.85 10.57 -4.77
N PHE A 114 -5.33 10.64 -3.54
CA PHE A 114 -4.21 9.83 -3.10
C PHE A 114 -4.23 9.61 -1.58
N PRO A 115 -3.49 8.61 -1.06
CA PRO A 115 -3.50 8.33 0.36
C PRO A 115 -2.75 9.39 1.17
N ASP A 116 -3.03 9.44 2.48
CA ASP A 116 -2.46 10.37 3.44
C ASP A 116 -0.92 10.45 3.33
N PRO A 117 -0.35 11.62 3.04
CA PRO A 117 1.09 11.81 2.91
C PRO A 117 1.87 11.76 4.25
N ALA A 118 1.19 11.62 5.39
CA ALA A 118 1.84 11.42 6.69
C ALA A 118 2.03 9.92 7.02
N GLN A 119 1.18 9.03 6.46
CA GLN A 119 1.09 7.63 6.89
C GLN A 119 1.33 6.61 5.78
N ALA A 120 1.08 6.96 4.52
CA ALA A 120 1.13 6.04 3.39
C ALA A 120 2.37 6.28 2.51
N THR A 121 3.13 5.25 2.20
CA THR A 121 4.34 5.35 1.35
C THR A 121 4.02 6.01 0.00
N ALA A 122 2.96 5.57 -0.68
CA ALA A 122 2.55 6.18 -1.96
C ALA A 122 2.10 7.64 -1.78
N GLY A 123 1.45 7.98 -0.67
CA GLY A 123 1.03 9.33 -0.36
C GLY A 123 2.19 10.29 -0.12
N ILE A 124 3.17 9.87 0.70
CA ILE A 124 4.41 10.63 0.96
C ILE A 124 5.14 10.88 -0.36
N HIS A 125 5.31 9.83 -1.17
CA HIS A 125 6.01 9.93 -2.44
C HIS A 125 5.27 10.84 -3.43
N PHE A 126 3.96 10.64 -3.61
CA PHE A 126 3.20 11.39 -4.60
C PHE A 126 3.04 12.88 -4.24
N ALA A 127 2.93 13.22 -2.96
CA ALA A 127 3.04 14.61 -2.52
C ALA A 127 4.39 15.23 -2.91
N GLY A 128 5.49 14.47 -2.75
CA GLY A 128 6.81 14.87 -3.23
C GLY A 128 6.88 15.03 -4.74
N VAL A 129 6.19 14.18 -5.51
CA VAL A 129 6.08 14.31 -6.99
C VAL A 129 5.34 15.58 -7.38
N ILE A 130 4.18 15.88 -6.75
CA ILE A 130 3.43 17.13 -6.98
C ILE A 130 4.31 18.34 -6.75
N LYS A 131 5.11 18.34 -5.67
CA LYS A 131 6.08 19.40 -5.38
C LYS A 131 7.18 19.48 -6.43
N LYS A 132 7.77 18.34 -6.80
CA LYS A 132 8.83 18.28 -7.82
C LYS A 132 8.39 18.82 -9.18
N LEU A 133 7.09 18.68 -9.49
CA LEU A 133 6.48 19.15 -10.74
C LEU A 133 5.97 20.61 -10.65
N ASP A 134 6.26 21.33 -9.55
CA ASP A 134 5.81 22.69 -9.29
C ASP A 134 4.29 22.89 -9.40
N LEU A 135 3.53 21.93 -8.85
CA LEU A 135 2.06 21.92 -8.92
C LEU A 135 1.37 22.19 -7.58
N GLU A 136 2.09 22.28 -6.45
CA GLU A 136 1.50 22.32 -5.10
C GLU A 136 0.41 23.39 -4.97
N GLU A 137 0.72 24.64 -5.31
CA GLU A 137 -0.24 25.75 -5.22
C GLU A 137 -1.40 25.58 -6.20
N GLN A 138 -1.09 25.16 -7.43
CA GLN A 138 -2.06 25.00 -8.49
C GLN A 138 -3.11 23.94 -8.18
N VAL A 139 -2.74 22.84 -7.49
CA VAL A 139 -3.64 21.71 -7.23
C VAL A 139 -4.19 21.66 -5.81
N ALA A 140 -3.73 22.51 -4.87
CA ALA A 140 -4.06 22.45 -3.44
C ALA A 140 -5.55 22.28 -3.14
N GLY A 141 -6.41 23.07 -3.81
CA GLY A 141 -7.86 23.03 -3.63
C GLY A 141 -8.56 21.79 -4.23
N ARG A 142 -7.83 20.98 -5.01
CA ARG A 142 -8.35 19.81 -5.74
C ARG A 142 -7.87 18.47 -5.16
N VAL A 143 -6.98 18.52 -4.19
CA VAL A 143 -6.47 17.31 -3.51
C VAL A 143 -7.54 16.71 -2.61
N LYS A 144 -7.72 15.39 -2.71
CA LYS A 144 -8.63 14.56 -1.92
C LYS A 144 -7.84 13.42 -1.27
N LEU A 145 -7.57 13.54 0.02
CA LEU A 145 -6.80 12.54 0.76
C LEU A 145 -7.69 11.41 1.28
N GLY A 146 -7.22 10.17 1.09
CA GLY A 146 -7.78 8.98 1.74
C GLY A 146 -6.89 8.50 2.89
N ALA A 147 -7.45 7.91 3.92
CA ALA A 147 -6.67 7.34 5.03
C ALA A 147 -5.64 6.27 4.57
N ASN A 148 -5.90 5.63 3.44
CA ASN A 148 -5.01 4.66 2.77
C ASN A 148 -5.35 4.61 1.28
N GLY A 149 -4.56 3.85 0.49
CA GLY A 149 -4.73 3.78 -0.96
C GLY A 149 -6.08 3.23 -1.38
N ALA A 150 -6.58 2.18 -0.74
CA ALA A 150 -7.89 1.61 -1.04
C ALA A 150 -9.02 2.62 -0.79
N THR A 151 -8.93 3.43 0.28
CA THR A 151 -9.92 4.48 0.58
C THR A 151 -9.84 5.61 -0.46
N ALA A 152 -8.64 6.04 -0.85
CA ALA A 152 -8.45 7.03 -1.91
C ALA A 152 -9.04 6.55 -3.25
N MET A 153 -8.82 5.28 -3.61
CA MET A 153 -9.34 4.71 -4.85
C MET A 153 -10.86 4.52 -4.83
N ARG A 154 -11.45 4.16 -3.70
CA ARG A 154 -12.92 4.15 -3.56
C ARG A 154 -13.52 5.55 -3.71
N ALA A 155 -12.87 6.57 -3.15
CA ALA A 155 -13.28 7.96 -3.33
C ALA A 155 -13.16 8.41 -4.79
N LEU A 156 -12.08 8.03 -5.49
CA LEU A 156 -11.92 8.24 -6.94
C LEU A 156 -13.07 7.58 -7.73
N ALA A 157 -13.38 6.30 -7.44
CA ALA A 157 -14.45 5.58 -8.11
C ALA A 157 -15.83 6.24 -7.94
N ALA A 158 -16.07 6.86 -6.78
CA ALA A 158 -17.32 7.55 -6.45
C ALA A 158 -17.33 9.05 -6.85
N SER A 159 -16.22 9.58 -7.35
CA SER A 159 -16.12 11.00 -7.74
C SER A 159 -17.10 11.33 -8.86
N THR A 160 -17.73 12.50 -8.76
CA THR A 160 -18.58 13.08 -9.81
C THR A 160 -17.88 14.18 -10.61
N ALA A 161 -16.62 14.46 -10.29
CA ALA A 161 -15.80 15.41 -11.03
C ALA A 161 -15.64 14.96 -12.49
N LYS A 162 -15.41 15.90 -13.39
CA LYS A 162 -15.33 15.62 -14.82
C LYS A 162 -14.06 14.85 -15.19
N ARG A 163 -12.93 15.15 -14.52
CA ARG A 163 -11.60 14.58 -14.80
C ARG A 163 -10.89 14.25 -13.47
N PRO A 164 -11.39 13.28 -12.69
CA PRO A 164 -10.71 12.87 -11.46
C PRO A 164 -9.54 11.96 -11.81
N VAL A 165 -8.42 12.14 -11.12
CA VAL A 165 -7.22 11.32 -11.22
C VAL A 165 -6.86 10.78 -9.84
N GLY A 166 -6.30 9.59 -9.76
CA GLY A 166 -5.80 9.02 -8.52
C GLY A 166 -4.38 8.51 -8.63
N CYS A 167 -3.70 8.38 -7.49
CA CYS A 167 -2.39 7.78 -7.41
C CYS A 167 -2.23 6.99 -6.11
N THR A 168 -1.84 5.72 -6.22
CA THR A 168 -1.48 4.86 -5.10
C THR A 168 -0.68 3.65 -5.58
N GLN A 169 -0.50 2.64 -4.74
CA GLN A 169 0.13 1.37 -5.10
C GLN A 169 -0.72 0.62 -6.15
N GLU A 170 -0.06 0.10 -7.19
CA GLU A 170 -0.73 -0.59 -8.31
C GLU A 170 -1.69 -1.69 -7.85
N THR A 171 -1.32 -2.47 -6.84
CA THR A 171 -2.15 -3.55 -6.30
C THR A 171 -3.45 -3.04 -5.68
N GLU A 172 -3.44 -1.87 -5.04
CA GLU A 172 -4.64 -1.24 -4.47
C GLU A 172 -5.57 -0.71 -5.57
N ILE A 173 -4.99 -0.17 -6.67
CA ILE A 173 -5.76 0.24 -7.85
C ILE A 173 -6.47 -0.97 -8.46
N ARG A 174 -5.72 -2.06 -8.73
CA ARG A 174 -6.27 -3.28 -9.32
C ARG A 174 -7.35 -3.96 -8.47
N ALA A 175 -7.22 -3.86 -7.13
CA ALA A 175 -8.17 -4.44 -6.19
C ALA A 175 -9.44 -3.58 -5.99
N THR A 176 -9.47 -2.34 -6.47
CA THR A 176 -10.61 -1.44 -6.26
C THR A 176 -11.54 -1.44 -7.48
N ALA A 177 -12.79 -1.87 -7.28
CA ALA A 177 -13.81 -1.77 -8.30
C ALA A 177 -14.10 -0.30 -8.67
N GLY A 178 -14.39 -0.04 -9.94
CA GLY A 178 -14.76 1.30 -10.40
C GLY A 178 -13.59 2.21 -10.79
N VAL A 179 -12.35 1.75 -10.63
CA VAL A 179 -11.15 2.46 -11.13
C VAL A 179 -10.41 1.61 -12.18
N VAL A 180 -9.55 2.26 -12.95
CA VAL A 180 -8.69 1.64 -13.96
C VAL A 180 -7.27 2.14 -13.76
N LEU A 181 -6.31 1.23 -13.79
CA LEU A 181 -4.88 1.54 -13.82
C LEU A 181 -4.53 2.19 -15.17
N VAL A 182 -3.92 3.36 -15.14
CA VAL A 182 -3.38 4.05 -16.31
C VAL A 182 -1.98 3.51 -16.62
N ALA A 183 -1.02 3.83 -15.77
CA ALA A 183 0.38 3.38 -15.85
C ALA A 183 1.10 3.62 -14.51
N PRO A 184 2.24 2.96 -14.25
CA PRO A 184 3.17 3.39 -13.21
C PRO A 184 3.59 4.84 -13.42
N LEU A 185 4.02 5.50 -12.34
CA LEU A 185 4.61 6.84 -12.45
C LEU A 185 5.85 6.80 -13.36
N PRO A 186 6.06 7.85 -14.19
CA PRO A 186 7.13 7.87 -15.19
C PRO A 186 8.52 7.97 -14.53
N PRO A 187 9.60 7.66 -15.30
CA PRO A 187 10.96 7.80 -14.83
C PRO A 187 11.23 9.17 -14.20
N GLY A 188 11.91 9.16 -13.07
CA GLY A 188 12.19 10.35 -12.26
C GLY A 188 11.04 10.79 -11.34
N CYS A 189 9.83 10.27 -11.52
CA CYS A 189 8.70 10.38 -10.60
C CYS A 189 8.31 9.01 -10.01
N ASP A 190 8.95 7.95 -10.45
CA ASP A 190 8.65 6.57 -10.11
C ASP A 190 9.02 6.20 -8.66
N LEU A 191 8.31 5.25 -8.12
CA LEU A 191 8.63 4.56 -6.87
C LEU A 191 8.19 3.10 -6.98
N VAL A 192 9.12 2.19 -6.71
CA VAL A 192 8.83 0.77 -6.45
C VAL A 192 9.06 0.50 -4.97
N THR A 193 8.03 0.09 -4.27
CA THR A 193 8.09 -0.21 -2.84
C THR A 193 8.27 -1.70 -2.62
N THR A 194 9.32 -2.09 -1.89
CA THR A 194 9.47 -3.45 -1.38
C THR A 194 8.64 -3.61 -0.12
N TYR A 195 7.70 -4.57 -0.14
CA TYR A 195 6.95 -5.01 1.02
C TYR A 195 7.67 -6.19 1.66
N THR A 196 7.82 -6.11 2.98
CA THR A 196 8.61 -7.03 3.79
C THR A 196 7.76 -7.53 4.95
N ALA A 197 7.74 -8.84 5.16
CA ALA A 197 7.08 -9.48 6.29
C ALA A 197 8.09 -9.75 7.41
N ALA A 198 7.62 -9.72 8.66
CA ALA A 198 8.39 -10.14 9.82
C ALA A 198 7.48 -10.62 10.95
N VAL A 199 7.95 -11.56 11.75
CA VAL A 199 7.30 -12.02 12.98
C VAL A 199 7.55 -11.01 14.09
N THR A 200 6.54 -10.66 14.87
CA THR A 200 6.72 -9.75 16.02
C THR A 200 7.40 -10.47 17.19
N THR A 201 8.18 -9.73 17.99
CA THR A 201 8.85 -10.30 19.18
C THR A 201 7.86 -10.70 20.28
N ARG A 202 6.62 -10.24 20.23
CA ARG A 202 5.55 -10.54 21.20
C ARG A 202 4.54 -11.57 20.67
N SER A 203 4.81 -12.19 19.52
CA SER A 203 3.93 -13.23 18.97
C SER A 203 3.74 -14.39 19.95
N GLN A 204 2.49 -14.78 20.14
CA GLN A 204 2.11 -15.96 20.92
C GLN A 204 1.98 -17.22 20.03
N ALA A 205 2.15 -17.09 18.73
CA ALA A 205 2.03 -18.12 17.71
C ALA A 205 3.22 -18.08 16.74
N ALA A 206 4.44 -18.03 17.28
CA ALA A 206 5.67 -17.78 16.53
C ALA A 206 5.95 -18.82 15.41
N ALA A 207 5.56 -20.09 15.61
CA ALA A 207 5.74 -21.15 14.62
C ALA A 207 4.81 -20.93 13.41
N GLU A 208 3.51 -20.67 13.64
CA GLU A 208 2.52 -20.39 12.61
C GLU A 208 2.81 -19.05 11.92
N ALA A 209 3.26 -18.04 12.67
CA ALA A 209 3.68 -16.74 12.14
C ALA A 209 4.88 -16.90 11.19
N SER A 210 5.87 -17.68 11.56
CA SER A 210 7.03 -18.00 10.70
C SER A 210 6.60 -18.76 9.44
N ALA A 211 5.68 -19.73 9.58
CA ALA A 211 5.12 -20.44 8.43
C ALA A 211 4.37 -19.52 7.48
N LEU A 212 3.65 -18.49 8.00
CA LEU A 212 2.98 -17.49 7.18
C LEU A 212 3.99 -16.64 6.38
N VAL A 213 5.06 -16.15 7.03
CA VAL A 213 6.13 -15.40 6.35
C VAL A 213 6.72 -16.21 5.19
N VAL A 214 7.02 -17.50 5.41
CA VAL A 214 7.52 -18.40 4.35
C VAL A 214 6.49 -18.58 3.23
N ALA A 215 5.22 -18.79 3.56
CA ALA A 215 4.16 -18.97 2.54
C ALA A 215 3.99 -17.76 1.64
N LEU A 216 4.16 -16.55 2.16
CA LEU A 216 4.08 -15.29 1.40
C LEU A 216 5.20 -15.15 0.35
N THR A 217 6.40 -15.74 0.60
CA THR A 217 7.53 -15.63 -0.35
C THR A 217 7.39 -16.54 -1.57
N ILE A 218 6.71 -17.67 -1.43
CA ILE A 218 6.54 -18.64 -2.53
C ILE A 218 5.58 -18.12 -3.61
N THR A 219 4.67 -17.25 -3.23
CA THR A 219 3.60 -16.71 -4.09
C THR A 219 3.88 -15.31 -4.65
N GLY A 220 4.90 -14.64 -4.15
CA GLY A 220 5.29 -13.28 -4.55
C GLY A 220 6.28 -13.21 -5.72
N LYS A 221 6.67 -14.38 -6.29
CA LYS A 221 7.56 -14.48 -7.46
C LYS A 221 6.78 -14.61 -8.76
#